data_f34b64848267a2358d6d074a30e8d451
#
_entry.id   f34b64848267a2358d6d074a30e8d451
#
_cell.length_a   1.000
_cell.length_b   1.000
_cell.length_c   1.000
_cell.angle_alpha   90.00
_cell.angle_beta   90.00
_cell.angle_gamma   90.00
#
_symmetry.space_group_name_H-M   'P 1'
#
loop_
_entity.id
_entity.type
_entity.pdbx_description
1 polymer ?
#
loop_
_entity_poly.entity_id
_entity_poly.type
_entity_poly.pdbx_seq_one_letter_code
_entity_poly.pdbx_strand_id
1 'polypeptide(L)'
;PLVLKSEFIMSLCEQLMGAGEIGAKEKSIIDRCTANIYRKYIRKYEGDPPTLKDLYDDFMRQKEPVAHEIALALELFTTGSLNVFAHQTNIDTCNRITCYDIQDLGENLKPIGLLVMLDSILNRVIRNRQQGRYTHVYIDEIYLFFASPGVGGKSAINNYSSEFLYKCWKRFRKYYATLTGITQNVEECLLSDTARLMF
;
A
#
# COMPACT_ATOMS: atom_id res chain seq x y z
N PRO A 1 2.70 -13.70 -3.38
CA PRO A 1 4.08 -13.89 -3.79
C PRO A 1 4.92 -12.69 -3.38
N LEU A 2 6.20 -12.92 -3.08
CA LEU A 2 7.14 -11.94 -2.52
C LEU A 2 7.24 -10.66 -3.36
N VAL A 3 7.22 -10.79 -4.68
CA VAL A 3 7.31 -9.64 -5.61
C VAL A 3 6.24 -8.58 -5.33
N LEU A 4 4.99 -8.98 -5.12
CA LEU A 4 3.91 -8.03 -4.81
C LEU A 4 4.10 -7.35 -3.45
N LYS A 5 4.67 -8.08 -2.48
CA LYS A 5 4.99 -7.49 -1.17
C LYS A 5 6.15 -6.53 -1.26
N SER A 6 7.18 -6.87 -2.04
CA SER A 6 8.32 -5.98 -2.29
C SER A 6 7.86 -4.69 -3.01
N GLU A 7 7.00 -4.79 -4.03
CA GLU A 7 6.40 -3.64 -4.72
C GLU A 7 5.60 -2.76 -3.74
N PHE A 8 4.79 -3.38 -2.87
CA PHE A 8 4.01 -2.65 -1.85
C PHE A 8 4.92 -1.92 -0.85
N ILE A 9 5.92 -2.62 -0.31
CA ILE A 9 6.87 -2.03 0.66
C ILE A 9 7.68 -0.89 0.02
N MET A 10 8.10 -1.04 -1.24
CA MET A 10 8.75 0.04 -1.98
C MET A 10 7.86 1.27 -2.07
N SER A 11 6.59 1.10 -2.46
CA SER A 11 5.63 2.21 -2.54
C SER A 11 5.39 2.86 -1.18
N LEU A 12 5.36 2.07 -0.10
CA LEU A 12 5.23 2.57 1.26
C LEU A 12 6.45 3.40 1.68
N CYS A 13 7.66 2.89 1.44
CA CYS A 13 8.89 3.61 1.75
C CYS A 13 9.01 4.91 0.93
N GLU A 14 8.68 4.87 -0.36
CA GLU A 14 8.65 6.07 -1.23
C GLU A 14 7.65 7.11 -0.71
N GLN A 15 6.49 6.67 -0.20
CA GLN A 15 5.49 7.54 0.41
C GLN A 15 6.04 8.24 1.66
N LEU A 16 6.83 7.55 2.47
CA LEU A 16 7.34 8.05 3.75
C LEU A 16 8.60 8.91 3.61
N MET A 17 9.48 8.56 2.68
CA MET A 17 10.74 9.27 2.45
C MET A 17 10.56 10.48 1.52
N GLY A 18 9.58 10.43 0.64
CA GLY A 18 9.33 11.47 -0.36
C GLY A 18 9.64 11.01 -1.78
N ALA A 19 9.02 11.71 -2.75
CA ALA A 19 9.19 11.41 -4.16
C ALA A 19 10.64 11.65 -4.61
N GLY A 20 11.25 10.61 -5.20
CA GLY A 20 12.61 10.69 -5.75
C GLY A 20 13.74 10.37 -4.77
N GLU A 21 13.44 10.18 -3.48
CA GLU A 21 14.45 9.84 -2.47
C GLU A 21 14.86 8.36 -2.52
N ILE A 22 14.08 7.50 -3.19
CA ILE A 22 14.37 6.07 -3.31
C ILE A 22 15.04 5.77 -4.65
N GLY A 23 16.35 5.69 -4.62
CA GLY A 23 17.19 5.27 -5.73
C GLY A 23 17.40 3.76 -5.81
N ALA A 24 18.39 3.34 -6.63
CA ALA A 24 18.68 1.92 -6.83
C ALA A 24 19.23 1.22 -5.58
N LYS A 25 19.96 1.93 -4.72
CA LYS A 25 20.52 1.38 -3.47
C LYS A 25 19.42 1.10 -2.45
N GLU A 26 18.54 2.08 -2.25
CA GLU A 26 17.39 1.99 -1.37
C GLU A 26 16.48 0.84 -1.80
N LYS A 27 16.15 0.74 -3.09
CA LYS A 27 15.34 -0.35 -3.65
C LYS A 27 15.94 -1.72 -3.38
N SER A 28 17.25 -1.86 -3.54
CA SER A 28 17.96 -3.13 -3.28
C SER A 28 17.90 -3.52 -1.79
N ILE A 29 18.04 -2.55 -0.89
CA ILE A 29 17.96 -2.79 0.55
C ILE A 29 16.52 -3.14 0.96
N ILE A 30 15.53 -2.41 0.47
CA ILE A 30 14.11 -2.66 0.73
C ILE A 30 13.72 -4.07 0.28
N ASP A 31 14.10 -4.46 -0.94
CA ASP A 31 13.82 -5.80 -1.48
C ASP A 31 14.48 -6.89 -0.62
N ARG A 32 15.75 -6.73 -0.27
CA ARG A 32 16.49 -7.65 0.60
C ARG A 32 15.83 -7.81 1.97
N CYS A 33 15.51 -6.72 2.65
CA CYS A 33 14.90 -6.76 3.98
C CYS A 33 13.48 -7.36 3.91
N THR A 34 12.70 -7.01 2.89
CA THR A 34 11.39 -7.64 2.63
C THR A 34 11.54 -9.15 2.45
N ALA A 35 12.50 -9.60 1.64
CA ALA A 35 12.77 -11.02 1.45
C ALA A 35 13.18 -11.71 2.77
N ASN A 36 13.99 -11.06 3.60
CA ASN A 36 14.45 -11.60 4.87
C ASN A 36 13.30 -11.89 5.84
N ILE A 37 12.41 -10.92 6.05
CA ILE A 37 11.30 -11.07 7.00
C ILE A 37 10.25 -12.07 6.51
N TYR A 38 9.98 -12.11 5.18
CA TYR A 38 9.00 -13.03 4.61
C TYR A 38 9.51 -14.45 4.38
N ARG A 39 10.85 -14.69 4.39
CA ARG A 39 11.46 -16.00 4.05
C ARG A 39 10.93 -17.15 4.90
N LYS A 40 10.80 -16.94 6.20
CA LYS A 40 10.29 -17.98 7.12
C LYS A 40 8.81 -18.24 6.89
N TYR A 41 8.02 -17.17 6.79
CA TYR A 41 6.58 -17.24 6.60
C TYR A 41 6.21 -17.93 5.27
N ILE A 42 6.86 -17.56 4.16
CA ILE A 42 6.55 -18.12 2.83
C ILE A 42 6.90 -19.61 2.74
N ARG A 43 7.93 -20.07 3.47
CA ARG A 43 8.33 -21.50 3.41
C ARG A 43 7.27 -22.46 3.93
N LYS A 44 6.53 -22.06 4.95
CA LYS A 44 5.60 -22.94 5.65
C LYS A 44 4.17 -22.42 5.65
N TYR A 45 3.97 -21.11 5.46
CA TYR A 45 2.71 -20.40 5.69
C TYR A 45 2.12 -20.67 7.08
N GLU A 46 3.00 -20.88 8.07
CA GLU A 46 2.69 -21.11 9.47
C GLU A 46 3.08 -19.87 10.30
N GLY A 47 2.30 -19.60 11.35
CA GLY A 47 2.49 -18.44 12.22
C GLY A 47 1.92 -17.16 11.65
N ASP A 48 2.22 -16.06 12.31
CA ASP A 48 1.75 -14.74 11.93
C ASP A 48 2.57 -14.15 10.78
N PRO A 49 1.94 -13.45 9.83
CA PRO A 49 2.66 -12.74 8.77
C PRO A 49 3.55 -11.64 9.37
N PRO A 50 4.70 -11.32 8.74
CA PRO A 50 5.56 -10.23 9.20
C PRO A 50 4.83 -8.90 9.23
N THR A 51 5.14 -8.10 10.24
CA THR A 51 4.62 -6.76 10.47
C THR A 51 5.57 -5.67 9.95
N LEU A 52 5.12 -4.43 9.96
CA LEU A 52 5.97 -3.28 9.65
C LEU A 52 7.09 -3.10 10.70
N LYS A 53 6.83 -3.51 11.94
CA LYS A 53 7.83 -3.52 13.01
C LYS A 53 8.97 -4.51 12.72
N ASP A 54 8.66 -5.71 12.21
CA ASP A 54 9.67 -6.69 11.83
C ASP A 54 10.56 -6.16 10.70
N LEU A 55 9.98 -5.40 9.77
CA LEU A 55 10.71 -4.74 8.69
C LEU A 55 11.66 -3.67 9.23
N TYR A 56 11.18 -2.81 10.13
CA TYR A 56 11.99 -1.81 10.81
C TYR A 56 13.19 -2.46 11.53
N ASP A 57 12.95 -3.52 12.29
CA ASP A 57 13.98 -4.23 13.01
C ASP A 57 15.03 -4.88 12.07
N ASP A 58 14.60 -5.35 10.89
CA ASP A 58 15.52 -5.89 9.89
C ASP A 58 16.37 -4.80 9.24
N PHE A 59 15.82 -3.62 8.95
CA PHE A 59 16.59 -2.45 8.50
C PHE A 59 17.65 -2.04 9.52
N MET A 60 17.29 -1.99 10.80
CA MET A 60 18.23 -1.64 11.88
C MET A 60 19.36 -2.66 12.07
N ARG A 61 19.19 -3.91 11.62
CA ARG A 61 20.24 -4.95 11.63
C ARG A 61 21.20 -4.84 10.46
N GLN A 62 20.87 -4.09 9.41
CA GLN A 62 21.76 -3.92 8.27
C GLN A 62 22.96 -3.04 8.65
N LYS A 63 24.10 -3.23 7.96
CA LYS A 63 25.32 -2.46 8.20
C LYS A 63 25.37 -1.15 7.40
N GLU A 64 24.57 -1.06 6.35
CA GLU A 64 24.56 0.08 5.44
C GLU A 64 23.84 1.28 6.07
N PRO A 65 24.44 2.49 6.07
CA PRO A 65 23.79 3.69 6.59
C PRO A 65 22.44 3.98 5.94
N VAL A 66 22.31 3.71 4.65
CA VAL A 66 21.06 3.88 3.88
C VAL A 66 19.90 3.06 4.48
N ALA A 67 20.18 1.86 5.03
CA ALA A 67 19.14 1.08 5.70
C ALA A 67 18.63 1.77 6.98
N HIS A 68 19.52 2.43 7.71
CA HIS A 68 19.15 3.18 8.91
C HIS A 68 18.37 4.47 8.57
N GLU A 69 18.65 5.11 7.44
CA GLU A 69 17.87 6.24 6.95
C GLU A 69 16.43 5.82 6.60
N ILE A 70 16.27 4.67 5.94
CA ILE A 70 14.95 4.07 5.68
C ILE A 70 14.24 3.72 7.00
N ALA A 71 14.96 3.12 7.95
CA ALA A 71 14.40 2.78 9.26
C ALA A 71 13.93 4.04 10.00
N LEU A 72 14.71 5.12 9.97
CA LEU A 72 14.34 6.40 10.60
C LEU A 72 13.04 6.97 10.01
N ALA A 73 12.85 6.88 8.71
CA ALA A 73 11.60 7.30 8.06
C ALA A 73 10.38 6.44 8.50
N LEU A 74 10.61 5.18 8.85
CA LEU A 74 9.58 4.27 9.33
C LEU A 74 9.33 4.37 10.85
N GLU A 75 10.23 4.98 11.62
CA GLU A 75 10.21 4.96 13.08
C GLU A 75 8.91 5.49 13.66
N LEU A 76 8.40 6.62 13.14
CA LEU A 76 7.14 7.22 13.57
C LEU A 76 5.96 6.26 13.46
N PHE A 77 5.97 5.40 12.44
CA PHE A 77 4.88 4.48 12.09
C PHE A 77 5.09 3.05 12.62
N THR A 78 6.20 2.78 13.30
CA THR A 78 6.52 1.46 13.84
C THR A 78 6.66 1.44 15.35
N THR A 79 7.48 2.31 15.90
CA THR A 79 7.76 2.45 17.34
C THR A 79 7.27 3.78 17.91
N GLY A 80 6.96 4.74 17.04
CA GLY A 80 6.46 6.07 17.40
C GLY A 80 4.95 6.10 17.62
N SER A 81 4.42 7.32 17.72
CA SER A 81 3.01 7.59 18.09
C SER A 81 1.98 7.22 17.00
N LEU A 82 2.41 7.01 15.76
CA LEU A 82 1.54 6.68 14.63
C LEU A 82 1.63 5.19 14.23
N ASN A 83 1.90 4.30 15.16
CA ASN A 83 2.18 2.87 14.92
C ASN A 83 0.93 2.00 14.64
N VAL A 84 -0.18 2.60 14.26
CA VAL A 84 -1.47 1.91 14.06
C VAL A 84 -1.35 0.74 13.07
N PHE A 85 -0.52 0.86 12.04
CA PHE A 85 -0.32 -0.16 11.01
C PHE A 85 0.87 -1.11 11.28
N ALA A 86 1.52 -1.00 12.43
CA ALA A 86 2.68 -1.83 12.80
C ALA A 86 2.32 -3.16 13.46
N HIS A 87 1.05 -3.38 13.74
CA HIS A 87 0.54 -4.54 14.47
C HIS A 87 -0.02 -5.62 13.56
N GLN A 88 -0.22 -6.82 14.11
CA GLN A 88 -0.96 -7.88 13.44
C GLN A 88 -2.41 -7.44 13.18
N THR A 89 -2.95 -7.91 12.05
CA THR A 89 -4.35 -7.65 11.70
C THR A 89 -5.27 -8.25 12.77
N ASN A 90 -6.09 -7.42 13.39
CA ASN A 90 -7.00 -7.78 14.47
C ASN A 90 -8.46 -7.86 14.02
N ILE A 91 -8.73 -7.75 12.72
CA ILE A 91 -10.08 -7.81 12.13
C ILE A 91 -10.22 -9.03 11.24
N ASP A 92 -11.42 -9.62 11.24
CA ASP A 92 -11.76 -10.68 10.30
C ASP A 92 -12.10 -10.09 8.92
N THR A 93 -11.22 -10.33 7.96
CA THR A 93 -11.40 -9.92 6.56
C THR A 93 -12.06 -11.03 5.71
N CYS A 94 -12.52 -12.12 6.30
CA CYS A 94 -13.13 -13.25 5.58
C CYS A 94 -14.63 -13.07 5.28
N ASN A 95 -15.23 -12.01 5.80
CA ASN A 95 -16.64 -11.69 5.58
C ASN A 95 -16.96 -11.49 4.09
N ARG A 96 -18.19 -11.89 3.69
CA ARG A 96 -18.65 -11.76 2.30
C ARG A 96 -18.66 -10.29 1.82
N ILE A 97 -19.01 -9.37 2.72
CA ILE A 97 -19.00 -7.93 2.50
C ILE A 97 -18.04 -7.33 3.53
N THR A 98 -17.11 -6.51 3.07
CA THR A 98 -16.16 -5.77 3.92
C THR A 98 -16.19 -4.31 3.49
N CYS A 99 -16.38 -3.41 4.45
CA CYS A 99 -16.27 -1.97 4.25
C CYS A 99 -15.00 -1.47 4.96
N TYR A 100 -14.20 -0.69 4.26
CA TYR A 100 -13.05 0.02 4.82
C TYR A 100 -13.44 1.49 4.97
N ASP A 101 -13.55 1.94 6.21
CA ASP A 101 -13.75 3.34 6.54
C ASP A 101 -12.41 3.98 6.88
N ILE A 102 -12.08 5.06 6.19
CA ILE A 102 -10.83 5.81 6.36
C ILE A 102 -11.09 7.26 6.80
N GLN A 103 -12.35 7.59 7.12
CA GLN A 103 -12.75 8.96 7.41
C GLN A 103 -12.01 9.52 8.63
N ASP A 104 -11.87 8.71 9.66
CA ASP A 104 -11.25 9.11 10.94
C ASP A 104 -9.71 9.02 10.93
N LEU A 105 -9.09 8.61 9.81
CA LEU A 105 -7.64 8.64 9.68
C LEU A 105 -7.14 10.09 9.56
N GLY A 106 -6.28 10.49 10.48
CA GLY A 106 -5.62 11.80 10.41
C GLY A 106 -4.80 11.97 9.12
N GLU A 107 -4.53 13.21 8.74
CA GLU A 107 -3.86 13.56 7.47
C GLU A 107 -2.53 12.81 7.25
N ASN A 108 -1.77 12.56 8.32
CA ASN A 108 -0.49 11.84 8.24
C ASN A 108 -0.66 10.33 8.02
N LEU A 109 -1.78 9.75 8.48
CA LEU A 109 -2.04 8.31 8.37
C LEU A 109 -2.85 7.96 7.11
N LYS A 110 -3.60 8.90 6.56
CA LYS A 110 -4.46 8.69 5.39
C LYS A 110 -3.74 8.06 4.20
N PRO A 111 -2.57 8.56 3.78
CA PRO A 111 -1.86 7.98 2.64
C PRO A 111 -1.39 6.55 2.88
N ILE A 112 -0.91 6.27 4.09
CA ILE A 112 -0.47 4.93 4.48
C ILE A 112 -1.68 4.00 4.57
N GLY A 113 -2.77 4.48 5.18
CA GLY A 113 -4.03 3.75 5.27
C GLY A 113 -4.59 3.36 3.91
N LEU A 114 -4.55 4.26 2.94
CA LEU A 114 -4.95 3.98 1.55
C LEU A 114 -4.09 2.88 0.93
N LEU A 115 -2.77 2.92 1.08
CA LEU A 115 -1.88 1.88 0.57
C LEU A 115 -2.13 0.53 1.25
N VAL A 116 -2.25 0.50 2.57
CA VAL A 116 -2.53 -0.72 3.34
C VAL A 116 -3.89 -1.32 2.96
N MET A 117 -4.91 -0.47 2.80
CA MET A 117 -6.24 -0.89 2.34
C MET A 117 -6.19 -1.50 0.95
N LEU A 118 -5.54 -0.85 -0.01
CA LEU A 118 -5.41 -1.35 -1.38
C LEU A 118 -4.63 -2.67 -1.44
N ASP A 119 -3.56 -2.84 -0.64
CA ASP A 119 -2.84 -4.11 -0.53
C ASP A 119 -3.74 -5.21 0.05
N SER A 120 -4.53 -4.91 1.08
CA SER A 120 -5.49 -5.82 1.67
C SER A 120 -6.54 -6.29 0.65
N ILE A 121 -7.11 -5.35 -0.11
CA ILE A 121 -8.07 -5.62 -1.18
C ILE A 121 -7.44 -6.51 -2.26
N LEU A 122 -6.23 -6.17 -2.74
CA LEU A 122 -5.52 -6.94 -3.76
C LEU A 122 -5.26 -8.37 -3.30
N ASN A 123 -4.80 -8.56 -2.07
CA ASN A 123 -4.57 -9.88 -1.48
C ASN A 123 -5.88 -10.69 -1.39
N ARG A 124 -6.98 -10.03 -1.05
CA ARG A 124 -8.32 -10.65 -1.00
C ARG A 124 -8.77 -11.09 -2.39
N VAL A 125 -8.63 -10.23 -3.39
CA VAL A 125 -8.96 -10.53 -4.80
C VAL A 125 -8.18 -11.74 -5.30
N ILE A 126 -6.87 -11.81 -5.02
CA ILE A 126 -6.02 -12.94 -5.40
C ILE A 126 -6.49 -14.23 -4.73
N ARG A 127 -6.78 -14.19 -3.42
CA ARG A 127 -7.28 -15.35 -2.66
C ARG A 127 -8.62 -15.83 -3.20
N ASN A 128 -9.55 -14.92 -3.45
CA ASN A 128 -10.88 -15.25 -3.97
C ASN A 128 -10.78 -15.92 -5.35
N ARG A 129 -9.90 -15.41 -6.24
CA ARG A 129 -9.63 -16.04 -7.53
C ARG A 129 -9.17 -17.49 -7.38
N GLN A 130 -8.25 -17.77 -6.46
CA GLN A 130 -7.77 -19.14 -6.20
C GLN A 130 -8.90 -20.09 -5.76
N GLN A 131 -9.95 -19.53 -5.15
CA GLN A 131 -11.14 -20.24 -4.72
C GLN A 131 -12.27 -20.23 -5.76
N GLY A 132 -12.02 -19.71 -6.98
CA GLY A 132 -13.05 -19.58 -8.02
C GLY A 132 -14.13 -18.54 -7.73
N ARG A 133 -13.87 -17.60 -6.79
CA ARG A 133 -14.84 -16.57 -6.38
C ARG A 133 -14.60 -15.27 -7.12
N TYR A 134 -15.68 -14.64 -7.56
CA TYR A 134 -15.66 -13.29 -8.12
C TYR A 134 -15.61 -12.25 -7.01
N THR A 135 -14.93 -11.11 -7.27
CA THR A 135 -14.84 -10.02 -6.30
C THR A 135 -15.28 -8.71 -6.94
N HIS A 136 -16.17 -8.00 -6.26
CA HIS A 136 -16.57 -6.65 -6.65
C HIS A 136 -15.98 -5.65 -5.65
N VAL A 137 -15.27 -4.65 -6.14
CA VAL A 137 -14.67 -3.58 -5.36
C VAL A 137 -15.33 -2.27 -5.77
N TYR A 138 -15.86 -1.55 -4.81
CA TYR A 138 -16.45 -0.22 -4.99
C TYR A 138 -15.61 0.77 -4.19
N ILE A 139 -15.21 1.85 -4.82
CA ILE A 139 -14.45 2.93 -4.18
C ILE A 139 -15.29 4.19 -4.30
N ASP A 140 -15.82 4.63 -3.17
CA ASP A 140 -16.51 5.91 -3.07
C ASP A 140 -15.49 7.04 -2.99
N GLU A 141 -15.83 8.19 -3.57
CA GLU A 141 -14.95 9.36 -3.67
C GLU A 141 -13.56 9.02 -4.24
N ILE A 142 -13.55 8.26 -5.34
CA ILE A 142 -12.30 7.74 -5.95
C ILE A 142 -11.31 8.86 -6.31
N TYR A 143 -11.76 10.09 -6.49
CA TYR A 143 -10.90 11.25 -6.77
C TYR A 143 -9.86 11.48 -5.67
N LEU A 144 -10.13 11.05 -4.42
CA LEU A 144 -9.18 11.16 -3.31
C LEU A 144 -7.86 10.42 -3.56
N PHE A 145 -7.85 9.46 -4.47
CA PHE A 145 -6.64 8.73 -4.87
C PHE A 145 -5.81 9.45 -5.92
N PHE A 146 -6.34 10.51 -6.55
CA PHE A 146 -5.67 11.20 -7.62
C PHE A 146 -5.13 12.55 -7.15
N ALA A 147 -3.86 12.81 -7.46
CA ALA A 147 -3.26 14.09 -7.17
C ALA A 147 -3.91 15.19 -8.01
N SER A 148 -4.41 16.24 -7.37
CA SER A 148 -4.76 17.48 -8.05
C SER A 148 -3.53 18.39 -8.13
N PRO A 149 -2.97 18.67 -9.31
CA PRO A 149 -1.97 19.71 -9.46
C PRO A 149 -2.66 21.05 -9.24
N GLY A 150 -2.53 21.68 -8.08
CA GLY A 150 -2.85 23.10 -7.94
C GLY A 150 -3.84 23.54 -6.87
N VAL A 151 -4.41 22.69 -6.06
CA VAL A 151 -5.21 23.13 -4.91
C VAL A 151 -4.48 22.79 -3.61
N GLY A 152 -3.73 23.77 -3.09
CA GLY A 152 -3.15 23.72 -1.74
C GLY A 152 -1.95 22.78 -1.57
N GLY A 153 -0.84 23.10 -2.21
CA GLY A 153 0.54 22.73 -1.86
C GLY A 153 0.80 21.38 -1.18
N LYS A 154 1.59 20.51 -1.85
CA LYS A 154 2.20 19.27 -1.36
C LYS A 154 1.35 18.02 -1.45
N SER A 155 1.15 17.50 -2.63
CA SER A 155 0.56 16.18 -2.81
C SER A 155 1.51 15.20 -3.52
N ALA A 156 2.72 15.01 -2.97
CA ALA A 156 3.51 13.81 -3.26
C ALA A 156 2.79 12.54 -2.77
N ILE A 157 1.87 12.70 -1.86
CA ILE A 157 1.07 11.69 -1.18
C ILE A 157 0.21 10.87 -2.14
N ASN A 158 -0.35 11.50 -3.18
CA ASN A 158 -1.33 10.84 -4.02
C ASN A 158 -0.73 10.09 -5.22
N ASN A 159 0.52 10.38 -5.61
CA ASN A 159 1.13 9.73 -6.77
C ASN A 159 1.29 8.21 -6.58
N TYR A 160 1.76 7.77 -5.42
CA TYR A 160 1.97 6.35 -5.16
C TYR A 160 0.66 5.59 -4.97
N SER A 161 -0.30 6.18 -4.28
CA SER A 161 -1.64 5.59 -4.11
C SER A 161 -2.36 5.48 -5.46
N SER A 162 -2.25 6.50 -6.31
CA SER A 162 -2.84 6.49 -7.65
C SER A 162 -2.16 5.49 -8.59
N GLU A 163 -0.83 5.36 -8.55
CA GLU A 163 -0.10 4.36 -9.32
C GLU A 163 -0.43 2.94 -8.86
N PHE A 164 -0.52 2.72 -7.54
CA PHE A 164 -0.90 1.42 -7.01
C PHE A 164 -2.35 1.07 -7.37
N LEU A 165 -3.27 2.03 -7.28
CA LEU A 165 -4.66 1.88 -7.72
C LEU A 165 -4.73 1.55 -9.22
N TYR A 166 -3.94 2.22 -10.06
CA TYR A 166 -3.86 1.94 -11.49
C TYR A 166 -3.36 0.52 -11.78
N LYS A 167 -2.35 0.06 -11.04
CA LYS A 167 -1.87 -1.33 -11.12
C LYS A 167 -2.99 -2.32 -10.74
N CYS A 168 -3.76 -2.02 -9.69
CA CYS A 168 -4.93 -2.81 -9.29
C CYS A 168 -6.00 -2.80 -10.39
N TRP A 169 -6.34 -1.63 -10.93
CA TRP A 169 -7.32 -1.46 -12.02
C TRP A 169 -7.02 -2.37 -13.21
N LYS A 170 -5.79 -2.35 -13.70
CA LYS A 170 -5.36 -3.22 -14.82
C LYS A 170 -5.34 -4.71 -14.47
N ARG A 171 -5.01 -5.05 -13.24
CA ARG A 171 -4.85 -6.46 -12.80
C ARG A 171 -6.17 -7.12 -12.44
N PHE A 172 -7.16 -6.40 -11.93
CA PHE A 172 -8.40 -6.97 -11.39
C PHE A 172 -9.15 -7.82 -12.40
N ARG A 173 -9.24 -7.39 -13.65
CA ARG A 173 -9.85 -8.20 -14.72
C ARG A 173 -9.24 -9.60 -14.84
N LYS A 174 -7.91 -9.71 -14.65
CA LYS A 174 -7.20 -11.00 -14.70
C LYS A 174 -7.44 -11.85 -13.46
N TYR A 175 -7.96 -11.27 -12.40
CA TYR A 175 -8.23 -11.93 -11.12
C TYR A 175 -9.71 -12.16 -10.83
N TYR A 176 -10.56 -12.16 -11.86
CA TYR A 176 -12.01 -12.26 -11.69
C TYR A 176 -12.56 -11.23 -10.72
N ALA A 177 -12.15 -9.98 -10.89
CA ALA A 177 -12.61 -8.88 -10.08
C ALA A 177 -12.99 -7.68 -10.93
N THR A 178 -13.95 -6.91 -10.44
CA THR A 178 -14.32 -5.59 -10.96
C THR A 178 -13.91 -4.52 -9.95
N LEU A 179 -13.51 -3.37 -10.46
CA LEU A 179 -13.30 -2.18 -9.67
C LEU A 179 -14.18 -1.07 -10.23
N THR A 180 -15.05 -0.51 -9.38
CA THR A 180 -15.99 0.57 -9.72
C THR A 180 -15.64 1.77 -8.88
N GLY A 181 -15.29 2.88 -9.52
CA GLY A 181 -15.10 4.17 -8.88
C GLY A 181 -16.39 4.96 -8.87
N ILE A 182 -16.71 5.56 -7.75
CA ILE A 182 -17.84 6.46 -7.55
C ILE A 182 -17.25 7.84 -7.27
N THR A 183 -17.77 8.87 -7.91
CA THR A 183 -17.34 10.26 -7.68
C THR A 183 -18.47 11.22 -7.99
N GLN A 184 -18.50 12.32 -7.27
CA GLN A 184 -19.42 13.43 -7.55
C GLN A 184 -18.87 14.38 -8.62
N ASN A 185 -17.54 14.38 -8.82
CA ASN A 185 -16.87 15.29 -9.74
C ASN A 185 -15.89 14.54 -10.65
N VAL A 186 -16.33 14.28 -11.87
CA VAL A 186 -15.52 13.60 -12.89
C VAL A 186 -14.36 14.49 -13.37
N GLU A 187 -14.54 15.81 -13.39
CA GLU A 187 -13.52 16.75 -13.85
C GLU A 187 -12.28 16.70 -12.95
N GLU A 188 -12.46 16.61 -11.63
CA GLU A 188 -11.35 16.45 -10.70
C GLU A 188 -10.56 15.16 -10.92
N CYS A 189 -11.24 14.06 -11.22
CA CYS A 189 -10.57 12.81 -11.58
C CYS A 189 -9.74 12.98 -12.85
N LEU A 190 -10.25 13.67 -13.85
CA LEU A 190 -9.59 13.85 -15.14
C LEU A 190 -8.42 14.85 -15.13
N LEU A 191 -8.18 15.55 -14.02
CA LEU A 191 -6.97 16.37 -13.85
C LEU A 191 -5.71 15.53 -13.70
N SER A 192 -5.83 14.28 -13.26
CA SER A 192 -4.71 13.35 -13.13
C SER A 192 -4.50 12.56 -14.42
N ASP A 193 -3.26 12.51 -14.91
CA ASP A 193 -2.90 11.66 -16.07
C ASP A 193 -3.15 10.18 -15.77
N THR A 194 -2.90 9.75 -14.53
CA THR A 194 -3.17 8.36 -14.10
C THR A 194 -4.65 8.04 -14.18
N ALA A 195 -5.53 8.96 -13.74
CA ALA A 195 -6.98 8.76 -13.83
C ALA A 195 -7.44 8.72 -15.28
N ARG A 196 -6.94 9.60 -16.15
CA ARG A 196 -7.26 9.58 -17.59
C ARG A 196 -6.90 8.27 -18.29
N LEU A 197 -5.92 7.54 -17.77
CA LEU A 197 -5.54 6.21 -18.28
C LEU A 197 -6.43 5.09 -17.74
N MET A 198 -7.25 5.36 -16.73
CA MET A 198 -8.19 4.41 -16.11
C MET A 198 -9.59 4.53 -16.72
N PHE A 199 -10.00 5.72 -17.04
CA PHE A 199 -11.31 6.08 -17.60
C PHE A 199 -11.21 6.47 -19.07
#